data_3255e5d7c60cfd14a6d9b6ab1a4e9d01
#
_entry.id   3255e5d7c60cfd14a6d9b6ab1a4e9d01
#
_cell.length_a   1.000
_cell.length_b   1.000
_cell.length_c   1.000
_cell.angle_alpha   90.00
_cell.angle_beta   90.00
_cell.angle_gamma   90.00
#
_symmetry.space_group_name_H-M   'P 1'
#
loop_
_entity.id
_entity.type
_entity.pdbx_description
1 polymer ?
#
loop_
_entity_poly.entity_id
_entity_poly.type
_entity_poly.pdbx_seq_one_letter_code
_entity_poly.pdbx_strand_id
1 'polypeptide(L)'
;EETPATGTFDACWAKTWPKTDRTRNALWSTLTPNAKTTGDDAPTLGQLNTTKGDGFDGQTLYRQRSTRILPACGALIALAIGYLLIRGRRLEIASALHCGVPKPALATQIIIETGITILLATAISLPIDMTAARLLIDTTDRTAITLNAIQTTITTNTAYLLATTITALHIKERHLFTYFKER
;
A
#
# COMPACT_ATOMS: atom_id res chain seq x y z
N GLU A 1 -1.18 9.93 35.75
CA GLU A 1 -2.03 10.62 36.75
C GLU A 1 -3.10 9.63 37.19
N GLU A 2 -2.92 9.03 38.39
CA GLU A 2 -3.91 8.11 38.97
C GLU A 2 -5.07 8.93 39.52
N THR A 3 -6.20 8.83 38.89
CA THR A 3 -7.46 9.41 39.37
C THR A 3 -7.99 8.55 40.55
N PRO A 4 -8.45 9.18 41.66
CA PRO A 4 -8.98 8.45 42.79
C PRO A 4 -10.22 7.63 42.39
N ALA A 5 -10.26 6.37 42.76
CA ALA A 5 -11.27 5.37 42.41
C ALA A 5 -12.67 5.60 43.03
N THR A 6 -12.86 6.67 43.80
CA THR A 6 -14.11 6.97 44.51
C THR A 6 -14.67 8.30 44.07
N GLY A 7 -15.71 8.27 43.24
CA GLY A 7 -16.45 9.43 42.80
C GLY A 7 -17.26 9.14 41.53
N THR A 8 -18.28 9.96 41.29
CA THR A 8 -19.02 10.02 40.01
C THR A 8 -18.30 11.02 39.10
N PHE A 9 -18.08 10.66 37.85
CA PHE A 9 -17.48 11.54 36.85
C PHE A 9 -18.58 12.09 35.92
N ASP A 10 -18.48 13.36 35.57
CA ASP A 10 -19.44 14.03 34.69
C ASP A 10 -19.25 13.60 33.22
N ALA A 11 -18.04 13.15 32.85
CA ALA A 11 -17.75 12.66 31.49
C ALA A 11 -16.65 11.61 31.49
N CYS A 12 -16.81 10.58 30.66
CA CYS A 12 -15.83 9.53 30.43
C CYS A 12 -15.42 9.49 28.94
N TRP A 13 -14.13 9.46 28.66
CA TRP A 13 -13.59 9.59 27.33
C TRP A 13 -12.72 8.40 26.98
N ALA A 14 -12.94 7.81 25.80
CA ALA A 14 -12.06 6.75 25.27
C ALA A 14 -11.53 7.16 23.91
N LYS A 15 -10.21 7.08 23.72
CA LYS A 15 -9.56 7.24 22.42
C LYS A 15 -9.31 5.87 21.82
N THR A 16 -10.03 5.52 20.76
CA THR A 16 -9.92 4.22 20.12
C THR A 16 -9.77 4.34 18.62
N TRP A 17 -8.97 3.46 18.06
CA TRP A 17 -8.84 3.27 16.62
C TRP A 17 -8.60 1.78 16.31
N PRO A 18 -9.42 1.14 15.49
CA PRO A 18 -10.63 1.64 14.83
C PRO A 18 -11.83 1.79 15.78
N LYS A 19 -12.84 2.58 15.38
CA LYS A 19 -14.11 2.65 16.08
C LYS A 19 -14.84 1.32 15.94
N THR A 20 -15.11 0.64 17.05
CA THR A 20 -15.80 -0.66 17.05
C THR A 20 -17.01 -0.62 17.96
N ASP A 21 -18.05 -1.43 17.65
CA ASP A 21 -19.22 -1.58 18.51
C ASP A 21 -18.85 -2.09 19.90
N ARG A 22 -17.76 -2.87 20.02
CA ARG A 22 -17.25 -3.35 21.30
C ARG A 22 -16.85 -2.20 22.21
N THR A 23 -16.16 -1.18 21.68
CA THR A 23 -15.78 0.03 22.43
C THR A 23 -17.00 0.84 22.83
N ARG A 24 -17.96 0.98 21.92
CA ARG A 24 -19.22 1.66 22.20
C ARG A 24 -19.99 0.97 23.33
N ASN A 25 -20.11 -0.35 23.27
CA ASN A 25 -20.78 -1.15 24.30
C ASN A 25 -20.05 -1.09 25.66
N ALA A 26 -18.70 -1.08 25.65
CA ALA A 26 -17.92 -0.89 26.85
C ALA A 26 -18.17 0.49 27.50
N LEU A 27 -18.23 1.56 26.71
CA LEU A 27 -18.59 2.89 27.21
C LEU A 27 -20.03 2.93 27.75
N TRP A 28 -20.99 2.28 27.08
CA TRP A 28 -22.34 2.15 27.59
C TRP A 28 -22.40 1.44 28.93
N SER A 29 -21.59 0.43 29.15
CA SER A 29 -21.55 -0.31 30.41
C SER A 29 -20.98 0.50 31.60
N THR A 30 -20.29 1.61 31.34
CA THR A 30 -19.79 2.51 32.38
C THR A 30 -20.84 3.52 32.85
N LEU A 31 -21.94 3.67 32.11
CA LEU A 31 -23.05 4.55 32.51
C LEU A 31 -23.79 3.91 33.67
N THR A 32 -23.94 4.64 34.78
CA THR A 32 -24.63 4.16 35.97
C THR A 32 -26.14 4.12 35.72
N PRO A 33 -26.82 2.97 35.86
CA PRO A 33 -28.23 2.85 35.54
C PRO A 33 -29.17 3.64 36.46
N ASN A 34 -28.64 4.26 37.52
CA ASN A 34 -29.39 4.97 38.54
C ASN A 34 -29.58 6.49 38.29
N ALA A 35 -29.11 6.99 37.16
CA ALA A 35 -29.47 8.37 36.79
C ALA A 35 -30.97 8.39 36.47
N LYS A 36 -31.82 8.74 37.45
CA LYS A 36 -33.20 9.13 37.26
C LYS A 36 -33.27 10.48 36.52
N THR A 37 -32.71 10.53 35.37
CA THR A 37 -32.69 11.71 34.50
C THR A 37 -33.64 11.46 33.37
N THR A 38 -34.87 11.89 33.63
CA THR A 38 -35.89 12.08 32.61
C THR A 38 -35.72 13.50 32.11
N GLY A 39 -35.27 13.69 30.88
CA GLY A 39 -35.06 15.00 30.28
C GLY A 39 -33.69 15.22 29.68
N ASP A 40 -33.27 16.45 29.49
CA ASP A 40 -32.01 16.90 28.87
C ASP A 40 -30.72 16.42 29.55
N ASP A 41 -30.84 15.92 30.79
CA ASP A 41 -29.71 15.38 31.59
C ASP A 41 -29.45 13.89 31.37
N ALA A 42 -30.10 13.22 30.42
CA ALA A 42 -29.85 11.81 30.15
C ALA A 42 -28.42 11.61 29.59
N PRO A 43 -27.68 10.61 30.11
CA PRO A 43 -26.33 10.39 29.66
C PRO A 43 -26.32 10.03 28.16
N THR A 44 -25.59 10.80 27.39
CA THR A 44 -25.47 10.62 25.93
C THR A 44 -24.08 10.07 25.56
N LEU A 45 -24.04 9.14 24.61
CA LEU A 45 -22.82 8.65 24.05
C LEU A 45 -22.63 9.22 22.65
N GLY A 46 -21.75 10.18 22.52
CA GLY A 46 -21.47 10.86 21.26
C GLY A 46 -20.00 10.84 20.89
N GLN A 47 -19.70 11.29 19.69
CA GLN A 47 -18.35 11.50 19.23
C GLN A 47 -17.88 12.89 19.68
N LEU A 48 -16.71 12.99 20.35
CA LEU A 48 -16.20 14.28 20.85
C LEU A 48 -15.94 15.28 19.72
N ASN A 49 -15.39 14.80 18.60
CA ASN A 49 -15.16 15.63 17.43
C ASN A 49 -16.27 15.40 16.41
N THR A 50 -17.23 16.30 16.39
CA THR A 50 -18.38 16.29 15.47
C THR A 50 -18.14 17.09 14.18
N THR A 51 -16.93 17.59 13.93
CA THR A 51 -16.60 18.40 12.74
C THR A 51 -16.96 17.68 11.42
N LYS A 52 -16.96 16.35 11.44
CA LYS A 52 -17.31 15.49 10.30
C LYS A 52 -18.65 14.74 10.50
N GLY A 53 -19.45 15.14 11.49
CA GLY A 53 -20.72 14.51 11.86
C GLY A 53 -20.58 13.41 12.92
N ASP A 54 -21.67 13.10 13.62
CA ASP A 54 -21.69 12.15 14.76
C ASP A 54 -21.47 10.68 14.36
N GLY A 55 -21.67 10.33 13.09
CA GLY A 55 -21.49 8.99 12.54
C GLY A 55 -20.18 8.78 11.77
N PHE A 56 -19.20 9.69 11.89
CA PHE A 56 -17.97 9.59 11.11
C PHE A 56 -17.18 8.31 11.43
N ASP A 57 -17.10 7.41 10.45
CA ASP A 57 -16.24 6.23 10.47
C ASP A 57 -15.09 6.38 9.47
N GLY A 58 -13.97 6.90 9.96
CA GLY A 58 -12.77 7.11 9.14
C GLY A 58 -12.17 5.81 8.61
N GLN A 59 -12.40 4.66 9.27
CA GLN A 59 -11.90 3.38 8.81
C GLN A 59 -12.63 2.90 7.55
N THR A 60 -13.95 3.01 7.54
CA THR A 60 -14.76 2.65 6.37
C THR A 60 -14.43 3.55 5.18
N LEU A 61 -14.31 4.87 5.39
CA LEU A 61 -13.89 5.81 4.34
C LEU A 61 -12.48 5.51 3.81
N TYR A 62 -11.55 5.16 4.70
CA TYR A 62 -10.20 4.78 4.30
C TYR A 62 -10.19 3.49 3.46
N ARG A 63 -11.02 2.51 3.81
CA ARG A 63 -11.16 1.26 3.04
C ARG A 63 -11.83 1.45 1.68
N GLN A 64 -12.78 2.39 1.58
CA GLN A 64 -13.54 2.69 0.36
C GLN A 64 -12.85 3.70 -0.56
N ARG A 65 -11.68 4.23 -0.17
CA ARG A 65 -10.97 5.21 -1.00
C ARG A 65 -10.64 4.67 -2.38
N SER A 66 -10.84 5.47 -3.41
CA SER A 66 -10.54 5.13 -4.82
C SER A 66 -9.06 4.77 -5.03
N THR A 67 -8.16 5.35 -4.23
CA THR A 67 -6.71 5.10 -4.30
C THR A 67 -6.28 3.71 -3.82
N ARG A 68 -7.19 2.91 -3.26
CA ARG A 68 -6.89 1.54 -2.82
C ARG A 68 -6.40 0.63 -3.96
N ILE A 69 -6.86 0.89 -5.18
CA ILE A 69 -6.50 0.08 -6.36
C ILE A 69 -5.16 0.47 -6.99
N LEU A 70 -4.58 1.62 -6.63
CA LEU A 70 -3.33 2.12 -7.21
C LEU A 70 -2.17 1.12 -7.16
N PRO A 71 -1.87 0.43 -6.04
CA PRO A 71 -0.80 -0.57 -6.03
C PRO A 71 -1.03 -1.71 -7.02
N ALA A 72 -2.28 -2.16 -7.17
CA ALA A 72 -2.63 -3.22 -8.11
C ALA A 72 -2.49 -2.74 -9.56
N CYS A 73 -2.97 -1.55 -9.88
CA CYS A 73 -2.80 -0.95 -11.20
C CYS A 73 -1.32 -0.74 -11.53
N GLY A 74 -0.53 -0.21 -10.59
CA GLY A 74 0.91 -0.05 -10.73
C GLY A 74 1.62 -1.37 -10.99
N ALA A 75 1.26 -2.42 -10.25
CA ALA A 75 1.80 -3.76 -10.46
C ALA A 75 1.47 -4.32 -11.85
N LEU A 76 0.23 -4.18 -12.33
CA LEU A 76 -0.17 -4.63 -13.66
C LEU A 76 0.60 -3.91 -14.77
N ILE A 77 0.75 -2.59 -14.66
CA ILE A 77 1.54 -1.80 -15.61
C ILE A 77 3.01 -2.25 -15.58
N ALA A 78 3.57 -2.46 -14.40
CA ALA A 78 4.95 -2.92 -14.23
C ALA A 78 5.18 -4.32 -14.82
N LEU A 79 4.23 -5.24 -14.62
CA LEU A 79 4.24 -6.56 -15.25
C LEU A 79 4.25 -6.46 -16.79
N ALA A 80 3.38 -5.60 -17.35
CA ALA A 80 3.30 -5.40 -18.79
C ALA A 80 4.59 -4.81 -19.35
N ILE A 81 5.16 -3.78 -18.70
CA ILE A 81 6.41 -3.16 -19.12
C ILE A 81 7.57 -4.17 -19.04
N GLY A 82 7.71 -4.89 -17.92
CA GLY A 82 8.76 -5.90 -17.74
C GLY A 82 8.69 -7.00 -18.79
N TYR A 83 7.48 -7.48 -19.09
CA TYR A 83 7.23 -8.46 -20.14
C TYR A 83 7.65 -7.93 -21.52
N LEU A 84 7.18 -6.71 -21.89
CA LEU A 84 7.46 -6.12 -23.22
C LEU A 84 8.95 -5.83 -23.41
N LEU A 85 9.65 -5.33 -22.40
CA LEU A 85 11.07 -5.05 -22.47
C LEU A 85 11.89 -6.32 -22.74
N ILE A 86 11.63 -7.39 -22.01
CA ILE A 86 12.35 -8.66 -22.23
C ILE A 86 11.93 -9.31 -23.55
N ARG A 87 10.66 -9.22 -23.93
CA ARG A 87 10.20 -9.70 -25.23
C ARG A 87 10.84 -8.96 -26.41
N GLY A 88 11.12 -7.66 -26.28
CA GLY A 88 11.88 -6.89 -27.25
C GLY A 88 13.32 -7.39 -27.43
N ARG A 89 13.93 -7.90 -26.35
CA ARG A 89 15.31 -8.46 -26.33
C ARG A 89 15.37 -9.98 -26.55
N ARG A 90 14.25 -10.61 -26.92
CA ARG A 90 14.16 -12.07 -27.08
C ARG A 90 15.20 -12.68 -28.02
N LEU A 91 15.55 -11.97 -29.08
CA LEU A 91 16.51 -12.41 -30.07
C LEU A 91 17.94 -12.39 -29.49
N GLU A 92 18.28 -11.35 -28.78
CA GLU A 92 19.57 -11.20 -28.08
C GLU A 92 19.77 -12.33 -27.05
N ILE A 93 18.75 -12.57 -26.23
CA ILE A 93 18.78 -13.62 -25.19
C ILE A 93 18.85 -15.01 -25.85
N ALA A 94 18.08 -15.26 -26.90
CA ALA A 94 18.08 -16.55 -27.61
C ALA A 94 19.43 -16.81 -28.32
N SER A 95 20.06 -15.77 -28.89
CA SER A 95 21.38 -15.88 -29.51
C SER A 95 22.47 -16.15 -28.48
N ALA A 96 22.43 -15.52 -27.32
CA ALA A 96 23.36 -15.77 -26.23
C ALA A 96 23.27 -17.23 -25.73
N LEU A 97 22.03 -17.76 -25.60
CA LEU A 97 21.81 -19.16 -25.27
C LEU A 97 22.38 -20.11 -26.33
N HIS A 98 22.24 -19.77 -27.61
CA HIS A 98 22.77 -20.56 -28.72
C HIS A 98 24.30 -20.56 -28.74
N CYS A 99 24.95 -19.48 -28.33
CA CYS A 99 26.40 -19.39 -28.13
C CYS A 99 26.92 -20.14 -26.89
N GLY A 100 26.03 -20.83 -26.15
CA GLY A 100 26.42 -21.65 -25.00
C GLY A 100 26.44 -20.93 -23.66
N VAL A 101 25.93 -19.69 -23.57
CA VAL A 101 25.81 -19.00 -22.30
C VAL A 101 24.74 -19.71 -21.43
N PRO A 102 25.07 -20.13 -20.19
CA PRO A 102 24.15 -20.88 -19.37
C PRO A 102 23.01 -19.98 -18.88
N LYS A 103 21.79 -20.53 -18.82
CA LYS A 103 20.58 -19.80 -18.37
C LYS A 103 20.73 -19.06 -17.03
N PRO A 104 21.39 -19.64 -16.00
CA PRO A 104 21.59 -18.93 -14.74
C PRO A 104 22.41 -17.64 -14.90
N ALA A 105 23.42 -17.64 -15.75
CA ALA A 105 24.24 -16.44 -15.98
C ALA A 105 23.41 -15.31 -16.64
N LEU A 106 22.60 -15.65 -17.64
CA LEU A 106 21.67 -14.69 -18.26
C LEU A 106 20.60 -14.17 -17.27
N ALA A 107 20.05 -15.06 -16.46
CA ALA A 107 19.10 -14.67 -15.42
C ALA A 107 19.76 -13.72 -14.42
N THR A 108 20.96 -14.00 -13.96
CA THR A 108 21.71 -13.12 -13.04
C THR A 108 21.98 -11.76 -13.68
N GLN A 109 22.40 -11.72 -14.94
CA GLN A 109 22.59 -10.47 -15.66
C GLN A 109 21.29 -9.63 -15.70
N ILE A 110 20.17 -10.23 -16.06
CA ILE A 110 18.87 -9.55 -16.13
C ILE A 110 18.42 -9.06 -14.75
N ILE A 111 18.63 -9.86 -13.69
CA ILE A 111 18.32 -9.47 -12.33
C ILE A 111 19.15 -8.25 -11.90
N ILE A 112 20.43 -8.22 -12.24
CA ILE A 112 21.31 -7.09 -11.93
C ILE A 112 20.88 -5.84 -12.70
N GLU A 113 20.64 -5.93 -14.01
CA GLU A 113 20.16 -4.82 -14.84
C GLU A 113 18.85 -4.27 -14.32
N THR A 114 17.89 -5.16 -14.01
CA THR A 114 16.60 -4.81 -13.46
C THR A 114 16.74 -4.19 -12.06
N GLY A 115 17.61 -4.75 -11.22
CA GLY A 115 17.90 -4.24 -9.88
C GLY A 115 18.47 -2.81 -9.90
N ILE A 116 19.39 -2.52 -10.81
CA ILE A 116 19.93 -1.18 -11.00
C ILE A 116 18.81 -0.21 -11.44
N THR A 117 17.99 -0.62 -12.40
CA THR A 117 16.87 0.18 -12.88
C THR A 117 15.88 0.51 -11.75
N ILE A 118 15.52 -0.48 -10.94
CA ILE A 118 14.66 -0.32 -9.76
C ILE A 118 15.29 0.63 -8.75
N LEU A 119 16.58 0.47 -8.47
CA LEU A 119 17.31 1.33 -7.53
C LEU A 119 17.28 2.79 -7.97
N LEU A 120 17.60 3.06 -9.23
CA LEU A 120 17.59 4.41 -9.80
C LEU A 120 16.19 5.01 -9.80
N ALA A 121 15.18 4.25 -10.24
CA ALA A 121 13.79 4.71 -10.24
C ALA A 121 13.32 5.05 -8.82
N THR A 122 13.63 4.19 -7.84
CA THR A 122 13.27 4.39 -6.43
C THR A 122 14.02 5.59 -5.82
N ALA A 123 15.30 5.75 -6.14
CA ALA A 123 16.11 6.88 -5.68
C ALA A 123 15.60 8.24 -6.18
N ILE A 124 14.91 8.25 -7.33
CA ILE A 124 14.30 9.46 -7.87
C ILE A 124 12.88 9.65 -7.30
N SER A 125 12.05 8.60 -7.31
CA SER A 125 10.64 8.71 -6.93
C SER A 125 10.43 8.96 -5.44
N LEU A 126 11.15 8.28 -4.55
CA LEU A 126 10.97 8.43 -3.10
C LEU A 126 11.17 9.87 -2.58
N PRO A 127 12.24 10.61 -2.95
CA PRO A 127 12.38 12.00 -2.53
C PRO A 127 11.26 12.90 -3.06
N ILE A 128 10.79 12.66 -4.30
CA ILE A 128 9.67 13.40 -4.89
C ILE A 128 8.39 13.16 -4.08
N ASP A 129 8.07 11.91 -3.79
CA ASP A 129 6.90 11.55 -2.99
C ASP A 129 6.96 12.15 -1.58
N MET A 130 8.13 12.10 -0.94
CA MET A 130 8.33 12.66 0.40
C MET A 130 8.21 14.19 0.40
N THR A 131 8.76 14.87 -0.60
CA THR A 131 8.64 16.32 -0.70
C THR A 131 7.21 16.74 -1.01
N ALA A 132 6.53 16.06 -1.92
CA ALA A 132 5.13 16.27 -2.20
C ALA A 132 4.24 16.06 -0.96
N ALA A 133 4.49 14.99 -0.20
CA ALA A 133 3.77 14.73 1.04
C ALA A 133 4.01 15.82 2.10
N ARG A 134 5.20 16.41 2.16
CA ARG A 134 5.52 17.51 3.09
C ARG A 134 4.85 18.83 2.71
N LEU A 135 4.76 19.11 1.41
CA LEU A 135 4.29 20.40 0.91
C LEU A 135 2.76 20.46 0.76
N LEU A 136 2.13 19.33 0.43
CA LEU A 136 0.72 19.29 0.03
C LEU A 136 -0.22 18.70 1.09
N ILE A 137 0.31 18.08 2.16
CA ILE A 137 -0.49 17.27 3.07
C ILE A 137 -0.29 17.70 4.51
N ASP A 138 -1.40 17.81 5.24
CA ASP A 138 -1.40 18.09 6.68
C ASP A 138 -0.68 16.99 7.46
N THR A 139 -0.09 17.38 8.60
CA THR A 139 0.74 16.49 9.43
C THR A 139 0.02 15.21 9.87
N THR A 140 -1.28 15.26 10.06
CA THR A 140 -2.11 14.14 10.54
C THR A 140 -2.20 13.01 9.52
N ASP A 141 -2.31 13.33 8.22
CA ASP A 141 -2.51 12.33 7.16
C ASP A 141 -1.21 11.90 6.47
N ARG A 142 -0.12 12.61 6.75
CA ARG A 142 1.19 12.42 6.10
C ARG A 142 1.70 10.98 6.22
N THR A 143 1.60 10.39 7.40
CA THR A 143 2.08 9.02 7.65
C THR A 143 1.31 7.99 6.81
N ALA A 144 -0.02 8.11 6.73
CA ALA A 144 -0.84 7.18 5.97
C ALA A 144 -0.54 7.24 4.46
N ILE A 145 -0.31 8.43 3.94
CA ILE A 145 0.02 8.64 2.51
C ILE A 145 1.42 8.15 2.19
N THR A 146 2.40 8.43 3.06
CA THR A 146 3.77 7.91 2.89
C THR A 146 3.81 6.38 2.90
N LEU A 147 3.07 5.73 3.80
CA LEU A 147 2.98 4.27 3.83
C LEU A 147 2.37 3.70 2.55
N ASN A 148 1.35 4.37 1.98
CA ASN A 148 0.79 3.96 0.69
C ASN A 148 1.77 4.13 -0.47
N ALA A 149 2.52 5.21 -0.50
CA ALA A 149 3.54 5.44 -1.52
C ALA A 149 4.60 4.34 -1.47
N ILE A 150 5.12 4.03 -0.26
CA ILE A 150 6.08 2.96 -0.05
C ILE A 150 5.50 1.60 -0.49
N GLN A 151 4.27 1.28 -0.07
CA GLN A 151 3.61 0.03 -0.47
C GLN A 151 3.46 -0.08 -1.99
N THR A 152 3.04 1.00 -2.66
CA THR A 152 2.90 1.03 -4.11
C THR A 152 4.24 0.83 -4.79
N THR A 153 5.30 1.50 -4.32
CA THR A 153 6.66 1.37 -4.86
C THR A 153 7.17 -0.06 -4.73
N ILE A 154 7.05 -0.67 -3.54
CA ILE A 154 7.48 -2.06 -3.32
C ILE A 154 6.72 -3.03 -4.23
N THR A 155 5.39 -2.89 -4.30
CA THR A 155 4.54 -3.78 -5.11
C THR A 155 4.88 -3.67 -6.60
N THR A 156 5.05 -2.46 -7.12
CA THR A 156 5.41 -2.18 -8.52
C THR A 156 6.79 -2.72 -8.86
N ASN A 157 7.80 -2.47 -8.02
CA ASN A 157 9.15 -2.94 -8.22
C ASN A 157 9.25 -4.47 -8.19
N THR A 158 8.54 -5.10 -7.26
CA THR A 158 8.48 -6.56 -7.18
C THR A 158 7.82 -7.16 -8.41
N ALA A 159 6.71 -6.59 -8.88
CA ALA A 159 6.03 -7.02 -10.08
C ALA A 159 6.92 -6.89 -11.33
N TYR A 160 7.64 -5.78 -11.47
CA TYR A 160 8.59 -5.56 -12.56
C TYR A 160 9.73 -6.59 -12.55
N LEU A 161 10.35 -6.84 -11.39
CA LEU A 161 11.41 -7.83 -11.25
C LEU A 161 10.93 -9.24 -11.59
N LEU A 162 9.75 -9.62 -11.12
CA LEU A 162 9.14 -10.92 -11.41
C LEU A 162 8.85 -11.06 -12.91
N ALA A 163 8.26 -10.05 -13.54
CA ALA A 163 7.94 -10.07 -14.96
C ALA A 163 9.19 -10.24 -15.83
N THR A 164 10.23 -9.47 -15.58
CA THR A 164 11.49 -9.53 -16.32
C THR A 164 12.16 -10.89 -16.16
N THR A 165 12.28 -11.38 -14.93
CA THR A 165 12.94 -12.66 -14.63
C THR A 165 12.16 -13.84 -15.23
N ILE A 166 10.84 -13.91 -15.00
CA ILE A 166 10.02 -15.01 -15.52
C ILE A 166 10.01 -15.00 -17.05
N THR A 167 9.84 -13.84 -17.68
CA THR A 167 9.84 -13.74 -19.14
C THR A 167 11.17 -14.18 -19.73
N ALA A 168 12.30 -13.79 -19.13
CA ALA A 168 13.63 -14.19 -19.57
C ALA A 168 13.84 -15.70 -19.49
N LEU A 169 13.42 -16.34 -18.40
CA LEU A 169 13.51 -17.79 -18.23
C LEU A 169 12.67 -18.60 -19.21
N HIS A 170 11.59 -18.00 -19.73
CA HIS A 170 10.73 -18.65 -20.75
C HIS A 170 11.30 -18.60 -22.16
N ILE A 171 12.30 -17.75 -22.44
CA ILE A 171 12.95 -17.71 -23.74
C ILE A 171 13.80 -18.98 -23.92
N LYS A 172 13.62 -19.65 -25.09
CA LYS A 172 14.32 -20.89 -25.44
C LYS A 172 15.08 -20.71 -26.74
N GLU A 173 16.28 -21.24 -26.80
CA GLU A 173 17.15 -21.20 -28.00
C GLU A 173 16.49 -21.83 -29.23
N ARG A 174 15.68 -22.90 -29.06
CA ARG A 174 14.99 -23.59 -30.16
C ARG A 174 14.02 -22.70 -30.95
N HIS A 175 13.62 -21.55 -30.40
CA HIS A 175 12.74 -20.58 -31.06
C HIS A 175 13.50 -19.47 -31.78
N LEU A 176 14.84 -19.52 -31.82
CA LEU A 176 15.67 -18.48 -32.43
C LEU A 176 15.24 -18.16 -33.88
N PHE A 177 15.06 -19.18 -34.72
CA PHE A 177 14.64 -19.00 -36.10
C PHE A 177 13.22 -18.41 -36.25
N THR A 178 12.30 -18.79 -35.36
CA THR A 178 10.95 -18.20 -35.31
C THR A 178 11.03 -16.73 -34.95
N TYR A 179 11.84 -16.37 -33.97
CA TYR A 179 12.04 -14.97 -33.57
C TYR A 179 12.68 -14.10 -34.66
N PHE A 180 13.51 -14.71 -35.51
CA PHE A 180 14.11 -14.02 -36.65
C PHE A 180 13.06 -13.73 -37.75
N LYS A 181 12.12 -14.66 -38.00
CA LYS A 181 11.09 -14.53 -39.01
C LYS A 181 9.96 -13.53 -38.64
N GLU A 182 9.75 -13.31 -37.36
CA GLU A 182 8.71 -12.43 -36.82
C GLU A 182 9.20 -10.96 -36.59
N ARG A 183 10.36 -10.61 -37.10
CA ARG A 183 10.92 -9.27 -37.05
C ARG A 183 10.53 -8.51 -38.33
#